data_ba30e976c79e3d495f0606c5b38bc1cc
#
_entry.id   ba30e976c79e3d495f0606c5b38bc1cc
#
_cell.length_a   1.000
_cell.length_b   1.000
_cell.length_c   1.000
_cell.angle_alpha   90.00
_cell.angle_beta   90.00
_cell.angle_gamma   90.00
#
_symmetry.space_group_name_H-M   'P 1'
#
loop_
_entity.id
_entity.type
_entity.pdbx_description
1 polymer ?
#
loop_
_entity_poly.entity_id
_entity_poly.type
_entity_poly.pdbx_seq_one_letter_code
_entity_poly.pdbx_strand_id
1 'polypeptide(L)'
;MIEKILVVDCQLAGIAGDMLVGALLDLGVDIEDFIRAMNTASKYLEGYNDFSVSVETVDRHGFQAKKLNVYPSDHSSEITHYHVHEHPNEHSHHDHGHEQVREQTHEHDGEANHNHAHIHGSTIKNAITQMTKDLGLSEKATKLGVLAIDSLITAEAKMHGSSPENVHLHEAGSIDTVVDIVGAVYAMDKLGLFENTKIYSTPVAVGGGLFEFSHGKVSSPAPATLEILRSHNFPIRGGPIKFELTTPTGAALLVNMVDEVLEFYPEIKPRSVGYGAGSKDFEVIANVVRMTLGEPLPTFFLEDEIVVLETSVDDVSGEVLGHAIDKIMSEGARDISVIPTTTKKNRPGYIIKVITDREHSNKLTLRLMEETGTLGVRISSSQRHLLPRETKTLKLQLDGLEAEIRYKISRGVNGEIMQVKPEYDDLVTLSERTGKPLRVLSDLVKKKIESE
;
A
#
# COMPACT_ATOMS: atom_id res chain seq x y z
N MET A 1 -4.39 11.33 -13.12
CA MET A 1 -2.94 11.16 -13.41
C MET A 1 -2.21 11.21 -12.08
N ILE A 2 -1.22 10.35 -11.85
CA ILE A 2 -0.41 10.41 -10.62
C ILE A 2 0.52 11.63 -10.75
N GLU A 3 0.44 12.54 -9.78
CA GLU A 3 1.24 13.76 -9.74
C GLU A 3 2.30 13.72 -8.64
N LYS A 4 2.06 12.90 -7.60
CA LYS A 4 2.92 12.73 -6.44
C LYS A 4 3.20 11.26 -6.19
N ILE A 5 4.41 10.96 -5.71
CA ILE A 5 4.79 9.66 -5.16
C ILE A 5 5.28 9.88 -3.73
N LEU A 6 4.72 9.12 -2.80
CA LEU A 6 5.23 9.01 -1.43
C LEU A 6 5.84 7.63 -1.25
N VAL A 7 7.07 7.55 -0.77
CA VAL A 7 7.73 6.29 -0.40
C VAL A 7 7.93 6.25 1.10
N VAL A 8 7.39 5.22 1.75
CA VAL A 8 7.57 4.93 3.18
C VAL A 8 8.67 3.89 3.33
N ASP A 9 9.83 4.30 3.80
CA ASP A 9 10.98 3.40 4.02
C ASP A 9 11.02 2.96 5.47
N CYS A 10 10.47 1.77 5.72
CA CYS A 10 10.36 1.13 7.03
C CYS A 10 11.14 -0.19 7.12
N GLN A 11 12.09 -0.44 6.21
CA GLN A 11 12.82 -1.71 6.13
C GLN A 11 13.91 -1.88 7.20
N LEU A 12 14.34 -0.80 7.87
CA LEU A 12 15.40 -0.84 8.89
C LEU A 12 14.84 -0.75 10.31
N ALA A 13 14.08 0.29 10.61
CA ALA A 13 13.59 0.59 11.95
C ALA A 13 12.12 0.25 12.17
N GLY A 14 11.47 -0.41 11.19
CA GLY A 14 10.03 -0.68 11.26
C GLY A 14 9.20 0.58 11.21
N ILE A 15 8.05 0.57 11.89
CA ILE A 15 7.15 1.72 11.92
C ILE A 15 6.28 1.70 13.18
N ALA A 16 6.16 2.85 13.83
CA ALA A 16 5.20 3.12 14.88
C ALA A 16 4.36 4.35 14.50
N GLY A 17 3.22 4.54 15.16
CA GLY A 17 2.33 5.65 14.83
C GLY A 17 3.00 7.01 15.00
N ASP A 18 3.70 7.22 16.11
CA ASP A 18 4.49 8.43 16.40
C ASP A 18 5.58 8.69 15.35
N MET A 19 6.28 7.62 14.89
CA MET A 19 7.29 7.71 13.84
C MET A 19 6.68 8.14 12.50
N LEU A 20 5.53 7.57 12.14
CA LEU A 20 4.83 7.91 10.92
C LEU A 20 4.38 9.37 10.92
N VAL A 21 3.75 9.80 12.03
CA VAL A 21 3.34 11.21 12.21
C VAL A 21 4.56 12.13 12.16
N GLY A 22 5.63 11.82 12.90
CA GLY A 22 6.86 12.61 12.90
C GLY A 22 7.43 12.81 11.50
N ALA A 23 7.49 11.75 10.69
CA ALA A 23 7.98 11.83 9.31
C ALA A 23 7.08 12.69 8.42
N LEU A 24 5.75 12.60 8.56
CA LEU A 24 4.81 13.44 7.82
C LEU A 24 4.94 14.92 8.23
N LEU A 25 5.13 15.20 9.51
CA LEU A 25 5.37 16.57 10.00
C LEU A 25 6.67 17.16 9.42
N ASP A 26 7.71 16.35 9.36
CA ASP A 26 9.02 16.78 8.81
C ASP A 26 8.97 17.01 7.28
N LEU A 27 7.99 16.46 6.57
CA LEU A 27 7.72 16.78 5.16
C LEU A 27 7.15 18.20 4.94
N GLY A 28 6.75 18.93 6.00
CA GLY A 28 6.40 20.34 5.90
C GLY A 28 4.99 20.71 6.39
N VAL A 29 4.40 19.93 7.28
CA VAL A 29 3.15 20.29 7.97
C VAL A 29 3.45 21.34 9.03
N ASP A 30 2.57 22.33 9.19
CA ASP A 30 2.66 23.32 10.26
C ASP A 30 2.50 22.66 11.63
N ILE A 31 3.58 22.68 12.44
CA ILE A 31 3.64 21.98 13.72
C ILE A 31 2.73 22.63 14.77
N GLU A 32 2.59 23.97 14.77
CA GLU A 32 1.74 24.65 15.75
C GLU A 32 0.26 24.35 15.48
N ASP A 33 -0.16 24.38 14.21
CA ASP A 33 -1.50 24.00 13.81
C ASP A 33 -1.80 22.54 14.14
N PHE A 34 -0.83 21.65 13.91
CA PHE A 34 -0.92 20.24 14.27
C PHE A 34 -1.13 20.05 15.78
N ILE A 35 -0.28 20.65 16.60
CA ILE A 35 -0.37 20.55 18.07
C ILE A 35 -1.71 21.07 18.57
N ARG A 36 -2.19 22.22 18.05
CA ARG A 36 -3.52 22.76 18.39
C ARG A 36 -4.63 21.78 18.05
N ALA A 37 -4.57 21.17 16.87
CA ALA A 37 -5.55 20.18 16.44
C ALA A 37 -5.54 18.93 17.34
N MET A 38 -4.37 18.36 17.62
CA MET A 38 -4.24 17.14 18.40
C MET A 38 -4.64 17.34 19.88
N ASN A 39 -4.35 18.48 20.49
CA ASN A 39 -4.77 18.81 21.85
C ASN A 39 -6.31 18.87 22.03
N THR A 40 -7.09 18.80 20.95
CA THR A 40 -8.56 18.69 21.05
C THR A 40 -9.04 17.25 21.28
N ALA A 41 -8.17 16.24 21.19
CA ALA A 41 -8.55 14.82 21.27
C ALA A 41 -9.20 14.44 22.61
N SER A 42 -8.84 15.12 23.72
CA SER A 42 -9.47 14.91 25.05
C SER A 42 -10.99 15.10 25.05
N LYS A 43 -11.51 15.93 24.14
CA LYS A 43 -12.95 16.20 24.03
C LYS A 43 -13.77 14.98 23.58
N TYR A 44 -13.11 13.99 22.97
CA TYR A 44 -13.73 12.82 22.36
C TYR A 44 -13.55 11.53 23.14
N LEU A 45 -12.70 11.55 24.20
CA LEU A 45 -12.44 10.39 25.04
C LEU A 45 -12.67 10.73 26.51
N GLU A 46 -13.69 10.12 27.11
CA GLU A 46 -13.93 10.23 28.55
C GLU A 46 -12.78 9.61 29.34
N GLY A 47 -12.35 10.28 30.42
CA GLY A 47 -11.25 9.81 31.29
C GLY A 47 -9.87 10.41 30.95
N TYR A 48 -9.73 11.12 29.83
CA TYR A 48 -8.50 11.81 29.42
C TYR A 48 -8.70 13.34 29.46
N ASN A 49 -9.00 13.86 30.66
CA ASN A 49 -9.39 15.28 30.79
C ASN A 49 -8.26 16.25 30.51
N ASP A 50 -7.01 15.84 30.73
CA ASP A 50 -5.83 16.65 30.49
C ASP A 50 -4.69 15.82 29.88
N PHE A 51 -4.26 16.16 28.69
CA PHE A 51 -3.04 15.69 28.07
C PHE A 51 -2.45 16.80 27.22
N SER A 52 -1.18 16.68 26.89
CA SER A 52 -0.51 17.62 26.00
C SER A 52 0.27 16.89 24.91
N VAL A 53 0.24 17.45 23.70
CA VAL A 53 1.01 16.98 22.56
C VAL A 53 2.16 17.94 22.31
N SER A 54 3.35 17.42 22.11
CA SER A 54 4.51 18.18 21.68
C SER A 54 5.25 17.49 20.55
N VAL A 55 5.95 18.30 19.75
CA VAL A 55 6.82 17.82 18.68
C VAL A 55 8.20 18.42 18.87
N GLU A 56 9.20 17.59 18.96
CA GLU A 56 10.59 18.01 19.11
C GLU A 56 11.46 17.49 17.96
N THR A 57 12.61 18.13 17.75
CA THR A 57 13.62 17.60 16.83
C THR A 57 14.68 16.90 17.64
N VAL A 58 14.90 15.62 17.36
CA VAL A 58 15.87 14.78 18.05
C VAL A 58 16.94 14.27 17.08
N ASP A 59 18.12 14.00 17.60
CA ASP A 59 19.16 13.30 16.87
C ASP A 59 19.00 11.78 17.07
N ARG A 60 19.10 11.03 16.00
CA ARG A 60 19.15 9.57 15.99
C ARG A 60 20.28 9.13 15.07
N HIS A 61 21.45 8.85 15.61
CA HIS A 61 22.66 8.48 14.85
C HIS A 61 23.01 9.48 13.73
N GLY A 62 22.90 10.78 14.03
CA GLY A 62 23.18 11.85 13.07
C GLY A 62 22.02 12.23 12.16
N PHE A 63 20.86 11.56 12.27
CA PHE A 63 19.63 11.98 11.60
C PHE A 63 18.84 12.92 12.50
N GLN A 64 18.57 14.14 12.00
CA GLN A 64 17.62 15.04 12.65
C GLN A 64 16.22 14.59 12.27
N ALA A 65 15.41 14.18 13.25
CA ALA A 65 14.09 13.62 13.04
C ALA A 65 13.05 14.27 13.95
N LYS A 66 11.81 14.36 13.51
CA LYS A 66 10.69 14.82 14.33
C LYS A 66 10.21 13.68 15.22
N LYS A 67 10.06 13.98 16.50
CA LYS A 67 9.50 13.06 17.50
C LYS A 67 8.21 13.64 18.04
N LEU A 68 7.15 12.87 17.93
CA LEU A 68 5.86 13.15 18.56
C LEU A 68 5.89 12.63 19.99
N ASN A 69 5.47 13.47 20.94
CA ASN A 69 5.28 13.05 22.32
C ASN A 69 3.85 13.39 22.75
N VAL A 70 3.23 12.48 23.49
CA VAL A 70 1.91 12.64 24.12
C VAL A 70 2.10 12.44 25.63
N TYR A 71 1.77 13.45 26.42
CA TYR A 71 1.95 13.42 27.87
C TYR A 71 0.62 13.51 28.57
N PRO A 72 0.28 12.60 29.49
CA PRO A 72 -0.85 12.81 30.39
C PRO A 72 -0.55 13.99 31.30
N SER A 73 -1.53 14.88 31.53
CA SER A 73 -1.35 16.05 32.39
C SER A 73 -1.66 15.71 33.85
N ASP A 74 -0.92 14.84 34.45
CA ASP A 74 -0.95 14.72 35.91
C ASP A 74 -0.01 15.74 36.54
N HIS A 75 -0.57 16.63 37.36
CA HIS A 75 0.15 17.56 38.20
C HIS A 75 0.89 16.84 39.32
N SER A 76 1.91 16.09 38.98
CA SER A 76 2.98 15.73 39.91
C SER A 76 4.29 15.64 39.14
N SER A 77 5.11 16.63 39.37
CA SER A 77 6.51 16.70 38.98
C SER A 77 7.31 15.58 39.63
N GLU A 78 7.26 14.40 39.02
CA GLU A 78 8.30 13.39 39.21
C GLU A 78 8.55 12.71 37.86
N ILE A 79 9.72 13.08 37.31
CA ILE A 79 10.29 12.41 36.16
C ILE A 79 10.59 10.97 36.60
N THR A 80 9.69 10.05 36.33
CA THR A 80 9.99 8.63 36.45
C THR A 80 10.88 8.22 35.30
N HIS A 81 12.19 8.32 35.54
CA HIS A 81 13.17 7.59 34.76
C HIS A 81 12.85 6.11 34.85
N TYR A 82 12.46 5.50 33.74
CA TYR A 82 12.46 4.03 33.64
C TYR A 82 13.89 3.56 33.82
N HIS A 83 14.21 3.07 35.02
CA HIS A 83 15.47 2.39 35.27
C HIS A 83 15.45 1.07 34.51
N VAL A 84 16.23 1.01 33.45
CA VAL A 84 16.69 -0.24 32.87
C VAL A 84 17.61 -0.87 33.91
N HIS A 85 17.19 -1.99 34.51
CA HIS A 85 18.09 -2.81 35.29
C HIS A 85 19.07 -3.50 34.35
N GLU A 86 20.24 -2.89 34.20
CA GLU A 86 21.41 -3.58 33.68
C GLU A 86 21.87 -4.57 34.73
N HIS A 87 21.85 -5.84 34.45
CA HIS A 87 22.58 -6.85 35.21
C HIS A 87 24.02 -6.90 34.67
N PRO A 88 25.04 -6.53 35.47
CA PRO A 88 26.41 -6.80 35.08
C PRO A 88 26.67 -8.30 35.20
N ASN A 89 27.14 -8.90 34.13
CA ASN A 89 27.74 -10.22 34.14
C ASN A 89 29.09 -10.14 34.84
N GLU A 90 29.17 -10.52 36.10
CA GLU A 90 30.45 -10.91 36.71
C GLU A 90 30.45 -12.41 36.96
N HIS A 91 31.32 -13.07 36.21
CA HIS A 91 31.77 -14.43 36.51
C HIS A 91 32.77 -14.39 37.65
N SER A 92 32.41 -15.02 38.78
CA SER A 92 33.44 -15.57 39.67
C SER A 92 32.91 -16.84 40.33
N HIS A 93 33.63 -17.92 40.11
CA HIS A 93 33.53 -19.16 40.86
C HIS A 93 33.89 -18.93 42.30
N HIS A 94 33.10 -19.51 43.28
CA HIS A 94 33.63 -20.27 44.39
C HIS A 94 32.52 -20.94 45.19
N ASP A 95 32.78 -22.09 45.52
CA ASP A 95 32.43 -23.30 46.22
C ASP A 95 31.75 -23.16 47.61
N HIS A 96 30.81 -24.10 47.87
CA HIS A 96 30.36 -24.71 49.13
C HIS A 96 29.80 -23.88 50.32
N GLY A 97 28.58 -24.27 50.72
CA GLY A 97 28.09 -24.12 52.10
C GLY A 97 26.57 -24.22 52.23
N HIS A 98 26.13 -25.36 52.75
CA HIS A 98 24.74 -25.58 53.22
C HIS A 98 24.41 -24.63 54.38
N GLU A 99 23.22 -24.02 54.39
CA GLU A 99 22.38 -23.90 55.60
C GLU A 99 20.98 -23.32 55.29
N GLN A 100 20.04 -24.10 55.70
CA GLN A 100 18.70 -23.90 56.30
C GLN A 100 17.87 -22.63 55.99
N VAL A 101 16.70 -22.96 55.48
CA VAL A 101 15.41 -22.31 55.45
C VAL A 101 15.07 -21.47 56.67
N ARG A 102 14.69 -20.22 56.45
CA ARG A 102 13.72 -19.49 57.26
C ARG A 102 12.77 -18.73 56.31
N GLU A 103 11.53 -19.18 56.32
CA GLU A 103 10.39 -18.43 55.80
C GLU A 103 10.26 -17.11 56.55
N GLN A 104 10.33 -16.00 55.84
CA GLN A 104 9.80 -14.72 56.31
C GLN A 104 8.72 -14.31 55.31
N THR A 105 7.48 -14.43 55.73
CA THR A 105 6.32 -13.80 55.12
C THR A 105 6.49 -12.28 55.21
N HIS A 106 6.74 -11.64 54.12
CA HIS A 106 6.52 -10.20 53.98
C HIS A 106 5.19 -9.97 53.25
N GLU A 107 4.22 -9.51 54.00
CA GLU A 107 3.01 -8.88 53.48
C GLU A 107 3.46 -7.64 52.69
N HIS A 108 3.25 -7.65 51.42
CA HIS A 108 3.29 -6.47 50.59
C HIS A 108 1.85 -5.98 50.37
N ASP A 109 1.42 -5.11 51.25
CA ASP A 109 0.38 -4.13 50.97
C ASP A 109 0.96 -3.06 50.07
N GLY A 110 0.35 -2.90 48.90
CA GLY A 110 0.68 -1.82 47.97
C GLY A 110 0.36 -2.20 46.54
N GLU A 111 -0.88 -2.65 46.27
CA GLU A 111 -1.41 -2.62 44.88
C GLU A 111 -1.57 -1.15 44.49
N ALA A 112 -0.59 -0.62 43.72
CA ALA A 112 -0.80 0.58 42.94
C ALA A 112 -1.79 0.19 41.80
N ASN A 113 -3.06 0.38 42.06
CA ASN A 113 -4.14 0.24 41.09
C ASN A 113 -3.95 1.32 40.01
N HIS A 114 -3.14 1.03 39.00
CA HIS A 114 -3.22 1.76 37.72
C HIS A 114 -4.52 1.32 37.04
N ASN A 115 -5.59 2.06 37.29
CA ASN A 115 -6.83 1.98 36.55
C ASN A 115 -6.57 2.38 35.11
N HIS A 116 -6.05 1.48 34.29
CA HIS A 116 -6.17 1.59 32.85
C HIS A 116 -7.63 1.39 32.51
N ALA A 117 -8.32 2.47 32.16
CA ALA A 117 -9.70 2.39 31.69
C ALA A 117 -9.72 1.53 30.42
N HIS A 118 -10.31 0.34 30.53
CA HIS A 118 -10.52 -0.53 29.36
C HIS A 118 -11.56 0.12 28.47
N ILE A 119 -11.11 0.73 27.36
CA ILE A 119 -11.98 1.44 26.41
C ILE A 119 -12.43 0.47 25.33
N HIS A 120 -13.73 0.45 25.04
CA HIS A 120 -14.27 -0.31 23.92
C HIS A 120 -13.74 0.22 22.57
N GLY A 121 -13.40 -0.68 21.66
CA GLY A 121 -12.93 -0.30 20.33
C GLY A 121 -13.90 0.63 19.57
N SER A 122 -15.20 0.44 19.75
CA SER A 122 -16.24 1.30 19.18
C SER A 122 -16.17 2.75 19.70
N THR A 123 -15.76 2.99 20.94
CA THR A 123 -15.59 4.33 21.51
C THR A 123 -14.43 5.05 20.81
N ILE A 124 -13.28 4.39 20.63
CA ILE A 124 -12.12 4.95 19.93
C ILE A 124 -12.47 5.25 18.46
N LYS A 125 -13.16 4.33 17.78
CA LYS A 125 -13.61 4.54 16.40
C LYS A 125 -14.52 5.76 16.26
N ASN A 126 -15.45 5.94 17.18
CA ASN A 126 -16.32 7.10 17.22
C ASN A 126 -15.53 8.39 17.46
N ALA A 127 -14.57 8.37 18.41
CA ALA A 127 -13.70 9.50 18.69
C ALA A 127 -12.92 9.94 17.45
N ILE A 128 -12.26 9.00 16.76
CA ILE A 128 -11.53 9.26 15.50
C ILE A 128 -12.47 9.84 14.45
N THR A 129 -13.65 9.23 14.24
CA THR A 129 -14.63 9.68 13.24
C THR A 129 -15.12 11.08 13.52
N GLN A 130 -15.42 11.41 14.77
CA GLN A 130 -15.93 12.73 15.13
C GLN A 130 -14.82 13.78 15.08
N MET A 131 -13.64 13.47 15.60
CA MET A 131 -12.50 14.39 15.59
C MET A 131 -12.06 14.75 14.17
N THR A 132 -11.98 13.79 13.25
CA THR A 132 -11.63 14.07 11.85
C THR A 132 -12.65 14.98 11.16
N LYS A 133 -13.94 14.82 11.45
CA LYS A 133 -15.01 15.69 10.93
C LYS A 133 -14.93 17.10 11.51
N ASP A 134 -14.75 17.22 12.81
CA ASP A 134 -14.70 18.53 13.49
C ASP A 134 -13.44 19.32 13.11
N LEU A 135 -12.35 18.63 12.77
CA LEU A 135 -11.13 19.21 12.17
C LEU A 135 -11.30 19.58 10.68
N GLY A 136 -12.44 19.27 10.07
CA GLY A 136 -12.73 19.58 8.67
C GLY A 136 -11.86 18.80 7.67
N LEU A 137 -11.43 17.59 8.03
CA LEU A 137 -10.61 16.76 7.16
C LEU A 137 -11.46 16.14 6.02
N SER A 138 -10.80 15.78 4.93
CA SER A 138 -11.45 15.14 3.79
C SER A 138 -12.11 13.80 4.16
N GLU A 139 -13.10 13.37 3.36
CA GLU A 139 -13.74 12.06 3.54
C GLU A 139 -12.73 10.91 3.42
N LYS A 140 -11.71 11.07 2.55
CA LYS A 140 -10.64 10.09 2.40
C LYS A 140 -9.77 9.98 3.65
N ALA A 141 -9.44 11.10 4.29
CA ALA A 141 -8.72 11.13 5.55
C ALA A 141 -9.51 10.45 6.66
N THR A 142 -10.78 10.78 6.81
CA THR A 142 -11.68 10.12 7.78
C THR A 142 -11.78 8.62 7.52
N LYS A 143 -11.94 8.21 6.27
CA LYS A 143 -12.00 6.80 5.89
C LYS A 143 -10.73 6.04 6.25
N LEU A 144 -9.56 6.61 5.98
CA LEU A 144 -8.28 5.98 6.35
C LEU A 144 -8.15 5.81 7.86
N GLY A 145 -8.50 6.84 8.66
CA GLY A 145 -8.49 6.74 10.12
C GLY A 145 -9.41 5.65 10.65
N VAL A 146 -10.61 5.51 10.06
CA VAL A 146 -11.56 4.45 10.41
C VAL A 146 -11.04 3.07 10.00
N LEU A 147 -10.44 2.91 8.83
CA LEU A 147 -9.84 1.64 8.41
C LEU A 147 -8.67 1.22 9.31
N ALA A 148 -7.84 2.16 9.73
CA ALA A 148 -6.73 1.87 10.63
C ALA A 148 -7.22 1.35 11.99
N ILE A 149 -8.20 2.02 12.61
CA ILE A 149 -8.73 1.55 13.90
C ILE A 149 -9.52 0.24 13.74
N ASP A 150 -10.22 0.01 12.63
CA ASP A 150 -10.92 -1.24 12.37
C ASP A 150 -9.93 -2.42 12.22
N SER A 151 -8.77 -2.20 11.62
CA SER A 151 -7.69 -3.20 11.55
C SER A 151 -7.17 -3.57 12.93
N LEU A 152 -6.98 -2.59 13.83
CA LEU A 152 -6.59 -2.81 15.23
C LEU A 152 -7.66 -3.59 16.00
N ILE A 153 -8.91 -3.14 15.96
CA ILE A 153 -10.04 -3.79 16.62
C ILE A 153 -10.19 -5.24 16.16
N THR A 154 -10.08 -5.49 14.88
CA THR A 154 -10.22 -6.84 14.31
C THR A 154 -9.08 -7.76 14.76
N ALA A 155 -7.85 -7.25 14.79
CA ALA A 155 -6.70 -8.02 15.24
C ALA A 155 -6.80 -8.37 16.73
N GLU A 156 -7.11 -7.39 17.57
CA GLU A 156 -7.31 -7.59 19.02
C GLU A 156 -8.47 -8.55 19.30
N ALA A 157 -9.61 -8.39 18.64
CA ALA A 157 -10.75 -9.29 18.78
C ALA A 157 -10.37 -10.75 18.48
N LYS A 158 -9.59 -10.96 17.43
CA LYS A 158 -9.11 -12.29 17.06
C LYS A 158 -8.14 -12.86 18.08
N MET A 159 -7.24 -12.05 18.64
CA MET A 159 -6.28 -12.49 19.65
C MET A 159 -6.97 -12.89 20.95
N HIS A 160 -8.04 -12.20 21.32
CA HIS A 160 -8.80 -12.47 22.54
C HIS A 160 -9.97 -13.43 22.36
N GLY A 161 -10.18 -13.97 21.13
CA GLY A 161 -11.33 -14.84 20.85
C GLY A 161 -12.68 -14.15 21.09
N SER A 162 -12.72 -12.82 20.93
CA SER A 162 -13.88 -11.95 21.10
C SER A 162 -14.44 -11.49 19.77
N SER A 163 -15.62 -10.86 19.78
CA SER A 163 -16.12 -10.16 18.59
C SER A 163 -15.60 -8.72 18.54
N PRO A 164 -15.47 -8.11 17.36
CA PRO A 164 -15.03 -6.73 17.21
C PRO A 164 -15.87 -5.71 18.00
N GLU A 165 -17.16 -6.00 18.20
CA GLU A 165 -18.08 -5.13 18.96
C GLU A 165 -17.81 -5.14 20.46
N ASN A 166 -17.26 -6.25 20.99
CA ASN A 166 -17.10 -6.50 22.41
C ASN A 166 -15.65 -6.47 22.88
N VAL A 167 -14.68 -6.28 21.98
CA VAL A 167 -13.28 -6.24 22.35
C VAL A 167 -12.91 -4.97 23.11
N HIS A 168 -12.19 -5.15 24.21
CA HIS A 168 -11.53 -4.06 24.93
C HIS A 168 -10.11 -3.94 24.39
N LEU A 169 -9.72 -2.72 24.01
CA LEU A 169 -8.37 -2.44 23.58
C LEU A 169 -7.49 -2.20 24.81
N HIS A 170 -6.51 -3.07 25.03
CA HIS A 170 -5.62 -2.98 26.18
C HIS A 170 -4.52 -1.95 25.98
N GLU A 171 -3.71 -2.10 24.94
CA GLU A 171 -2.62 -1.19 24.59
C GLU A 171 -3.04 -0.15 23.54
N ALA A 172 -3.87 -0.55 22.59
CA ALA A 172 -4.39 0.34 21.54
C ALA A 172 -5.59 1.21 21.99
N GLY A 173 -6.00 1.14 23.26
CA GLY A 173 -7.11 1.92 23.84
C GLY A 173 -6.69 3.28 24.40
N SER A 174 -5.45 3.69 24.23
CA SER A 174 -4.91 4.93 24.79
C SER A 174 -5.19 6.16 23.92
N ILE A 175 -5.05 7.34 24.54
CA ILE A 175 -5.11 8.63 23.81
C ILE A 175 -4.04 8.70 22.73
N ASP A 176 -2.89 8.04 22.93
CA ASP A 176 -1.78 7.99 21.96
C ASP A 176 -2.25 7.38 20.64
N THR A 177 -3.03 6.31 20.68
CA THR A 177 -3.59 5.68 19.46
C THR A 177 -4.48 6.65 18.69
N VAL A 178 -5.30 7.47 19.37
CA VAL A 178 -6.14 8.47 18.69
C VAL A 178 -5.28 9.56 18.10
N VAL A 179 -4.28 10.07 18.84
CA VAL A 179 -3.36 11.10 18.35
C VAL A 179 -2.53 10.59 17.17
N ASP A 180 -2.04 9.36 17.22
CA ASP A 180 -1.28 8.75 16.13
C ASP A 180 -2.13 8.61 14.86
N ILE A 181 -3.34 8.04 14.97
CA ILE A 181 -4.21 7.81 13.82
C ILE A 181 -4.72 9.14 13.25
N VAL A 182 -5.30 10.01 14.10
CA VAL A 182 -5.82 11.30 13.63
C VAL A 182 -4.69 12.22 13.19
N GLY A 183 -3.55 12.19 13.86
CA GLY A 183 -2.35 12.94 13.49
C GLY A 183 -1.82 12.55 12.13
N ALA A 184 -1.76 11.25 11.84
CA ALA A 184 -1.33 10.75 10.53
C ALA A 184 -2.26 11.22 9.41
N VAL A 185 -3.59 11.00 9.56
CA VAL A 185 -4.54 11.39 8.51
C VAL A 185 -4.66 12.91 8.37
N TYR A 186 -4.51 13.67 9.47
CA TYR A 186 -4.41 15.13 9.44
C TYR A 186 -3.20 15.60 8.63
N ALA A 187 -2.03 15.08 8.94
CA ALA A 187 -0.81 15.45 8.25
C ALA A 187 -0.86 15.09 6.75
N MET A 188 -1.36 13.91 6.41
CA MET A 188 -1.57 13.49 5.01
C MET A 188 -2.54 14.41 4.27
N ASP A 189 -3.62 14.83 4.94
CA ASP A 189 -4.62 15.74 4.35
C ASP A 189 -4.03 17.13 4.09
N LYS A 190 -3.28 17.68 5.05
CA LYS A 190 -2.58 18.97 4.91
C LYS A 190 -1.50 18.95 3.81
N LEU A 191 -0.82 17.83 3.60
CA LEU A 191 0.13 17.64 2.50
C LEU A 191 -0.55 17.36 1.15
N GLY A 192 -1.89 17.21 1.13
CA GLY A 192 -2.66 16.88 -0.07
C GLY A 192 -2.30 15.52 -0.66
N LEU A 193 -2.04 14.52 0.21
CA LEU A 193 -1.61 13.18 -0.20
C LEU A 193 -2.79 12.26 -0.55
N PHE A 194 -4.02 12.69 -0.34
CA PHE A 194 -5.21 11.92 -0.74
C PHE A 194 -5.61 12.13 -2.20
N GLU A 195 -4.95 13.07 -2.91
CA GLU A 195 -5.28 13.39 -4.30
C GLU A 195 -4.08 13.15 -5.21
N ASN A 196 -4.28 12.38 -6.27
CA ASN A 196 -3.29 12.13 -7.32
C ASN A 196 -1.92 11.63 -6.80
N THR A 197 -1.91 10.96 -5.62
CA THR A 197 -0.70 10.44 -5.00
C THR A 197 -0.69 8.91 -5.03
N LYS A 198 0.42 8.33 -5.43
CA LYS A 198 0.70 6.89 -5.29
C LYS A 198 1.62 6.70 -4.10
N ILE A 199 1.23 5.81 -3.18
CA ILE A 199 1.99 5.55 -1.94
C ILE A 199 2.62 4.17 -2.02
N TYR A 200 3.95 4.15 -1.98
CA TYR A 200 4.76 2.93 -1.95
C TYR A 200 5.35 2.72 -0.56
N SER A 201 5.62 1.48 -0.21
CA SER A 201 6.39 1.11 0.96
C SER A 201 7.47 0.09 0.62
N THR A 202 8.49 0.02 1.45
CA THR A 202 9.39 -1.15 1.50
C THR A 202 8.76 -2.26 2.36
N PRO A 203 9.22 -3.54 2.28
CA PRO A 203 8.87 -4.54 3.28
C PRO A 203 9.19 -4.04 4.68
N VAL A 204 8.26 -4.22 5.63
CA VAL A 204 8.40 -3.65 6.98
C VAL A 204 9.27 -4.51 7.89
N ALA A 205 10.23 -3.89 8.58
CA ALA A 205 11.04 -4.56 9.59
C ALA A 205 10.23 -4.74 10.88
N VAL A 206 10.04 -5.97 11.32
CA VAL A 206 9.27 -6.27 12.53
C VAL A 206 10.14 -6.48 13.77
N GLY A 207 11.47 -6.49 13.60
CA GLY A 207 12.41 -6.77 14.68
C GLY A 207 12.54 -8.25 15.00
N GLY A 208 12.83 -8.57 16.26
CA GLY A 208 13.00 -9.94 16.74
C GLY A 208 13.16 -10.00 18.27
N GLY A 209 13.42 -11.21 18.78
CA GLY A 209 13.61 -11.43 20.20
C GLY A 209 12.30 -11.62 20.97
N LEU A 210 12.43 -11.58 22.30
CA LEU A 210 11.32 -11.68 23.26
C LEU A 210 11.17 -10.35 23.96
N PHE A 211 9.94 -9.92 24.17
CA PHE A 211 9.61 -8.77 24.98
C PHE A 211 8.41 -9.07 25.90
N GLU A 212 8.26 -8.28 26.95
CA GLU A 212 7.22 -8.44 27.95
C GLU A 212 6.19 -7.33 27.81
N PHE A 213 4.92 -7.71 27.81
CA PHE A 213 3.82 -6.78 27.77
C PHE A 213 2.64 -7.31 28.61
N SER A 214 1.47 -6.66 28.63
CA SER A 214 0.33 -6.96 29.52
C SER A 214 -0.06 -8.44 29.61
N HIS A 215 0.17 -9.23 28.58
CA HIS A 215 -0.13 -10.67 28.51
C HIS A 215 1.08 -11.59 28.73
N GLY A 216 2.20 -11.06 29.23
CA GLY A 216 3.42 -11.80 29.49
C GLY A 216 4.47 -11.73 28.37
N LYS A 217 5.37 -12.71 28.29
CA LYS A 217 6.48 -12.72 27.32
C LYS A 217 6.03 -13.26 25.97
N VAL A 218 6.22 -12.47 24.92
CA VAL A 218 5.96 -12.86 23.55
C VAL A 218 7.15 -12.61 22.66
N SER A 219 7.17 -13.26 21.50
CA SER A 219 8.15 -12.99 20.45
C SER A 219 7.72 -11.83 19.57
N SER A 220 8.68 -11.00 19.10
CA SER A 220 8.44 -10.01 18.05
C SER A 220 8.22 -10.70 16.69
N PRO A 221 7.27 -10.24 15.86
CA PRO A 221 6.33 -9.14 16.11
C PRO A 221 5.23 -9.52 17.10
N ALA A 222 4.64 -8.51 17.77
CA ALA A 222 3.46 -8.72 18.62
C ALA A 222 2.34 -9.41 17.85
N PRO A 223 1.53 -10.27 18.52
CA PRO A 223 0.49 -11.03 17.85
C PRO A 223 -0.52 -10.17 17.07
N ALA A 224 -0.92 -9.01 17.60
CA ALA A 224 -1.82 -8.08 16.91
C ALA A 224 -1.15 -7.48 15.64
N THR A 225 0.12 -7.06 15.75
CA THR A 225 0.92 -6.57 14.61
C THR A 225 0.98 -7.62 13.51
N LEU A 226 1.31 -8.87 13.87
CA LEU A 226 1.41 -9.94 12.88
C LEU A 226 0.06 -10.24 12.20
N GLU A 227 -1.04 -10.20 12.95
CA GLU A 227 -2.37 -10.43 12.40
C GLU A 227 -2.80 -9.31 11.43
N ILE A 228 -2.50 -8.05 11.75
CA ILE A 228 -2.76 -6.92 10.84
C ILE A 228 -1.99 -7.10 9.53
N LEU A 229 -0.68 -7.37 9.60
CA LEU A 229 0.15 -7.56 8.41
C LEU A 229 -0.30 -8.77 7.59
N ARG A 230 -0.64 -9.90 8.26
CA ARG A 230 -1.15 -11.12 7.61
C ARG A 230 -2.47 -10.87 6.87
N SER A 231 -3.41 -10.16 7.48
CA SER A 231 -4.75 -9.94 6.90
C SER A 231 -4.70 -9.11 5.61
N HIS A 232 -3.63 -8.32 5.44
CA HIS A 232 -3.41 -7.49 4.25
C HIS A 232 -2.32 -8.06 3.32
N ASN A 233 -1.82 -9.29 3.57
CA ASN A 233 -0.72 -9.90 2.82
C ASN A 233 0.51 -8.99 2.71
N PHE A 234 0.79 -8.20 3.75
CA PHE A 234 1.86 -7.21 3.73
C PHE A 234 3.22 -7.89 3.96
N PRO A 235 4.23 -7.67 3.09
CA PRO A 235 5.56 -8.28 3.21
C PRO A 235 6.29 -7.79 4.46
N ILE A 236 6.87 -8.73 5.21
CA ILE A 236 7.63 -8.47 6.43
C ILE A 236 9.08 -8.89 6.30
N ARG A 237 9.95 -8.25 7.11
CA ARG A 237 11.36 -8.60 7.26
C ARG A 237 11.71 -8.69 8.75
N GLY A 238 12.36 -9.76 9.19
CA GLY A 238 12.87 -9.89 10.55
C GLY A 238 14.12 -9.04 10.81
N GLY A 239 14.47 -8.83 12.09
CA GLY A 239 15.64 -8.05 12.48
C GLY A 239 15.53 -6.55 12.16
N PRO A 240 16.61 -5.75 12.24
CA PRO A 240 18.00 -6.18 12.55
C PRO A 240 18.35 -6.32 14.05
N ILE A 241 17.46 -5.92 14.94
CA ILE A 241 17.70 -5.94 16.39
C ILE A 241 16.68 -6.81 17.13
N LYS A 242 17.02 -7.18 18.39
CA LYS A 242 16.13 -7.93 19.29
C LYS A 242 15.19 -6.96 20.02
N PHE A 243 14.31 -6.34 19.29
CA PHE A 243 13.30 -5.41 19.78
C PHE A 243 12.09 -5.38 18.86
N GLU A 244 10.92 -4.99 19.37
CA GLU A 244 9.74 -4.74 18.54
C GLU A 244 9.95 -3.44 17.76
N LEU A 245 10.03 -3.54 16.44
CA LEU A 245 10.25 -2.39 15.56
C LEU A 245 8.96 -1.87 14.92
N THR A 246 7.95 -2.71 14.83
CA THR A 246 6.67 -2.33 14.25
C THR A 246 5.56 -2.53 15.26
N THR A 247 4.91 -1.44 15.66
CA THR A 247 3.78 -1.46 16.59
C THR A 247 2.46 -1.77 15.89
N PRO A 248 1.43 -2.22 16.62
CA PRO A 248 0.09 -2.44 16.05
C PRO A 248 -0.48 -1.20 15.35
N THR A 249 -0.35 -0.01 15.96
CA THR A 249 -0.84 1.26 15.37
C THR A 249 -0.09 1.62 14.09
N GLY A 250 1.26 1.48 14.11
CA GLY A 250 2.08 1.71 12.91
C GLY A 250 1.73 0.74 11.78
N ALA A 251 1.56 -0.55 12.09
CA ALA A 251 1.13 -1.55 11.12
C ALA A 251 -0.24 -1.22 10.53
N ALA A 252 -1.23 -0.86 11.39
CA ALA A 252 -2.58 -0.54 10.96
C ALA A 252 -2.63 0.67 10.01
N LEU A 253 -1.87 1.72 10.30
CA LEU A 253 -1.75 2.87 9.40
C LEU A 253 -1.07 2.47 8.09
N LEU A 254 0.07 1.76 8.17
CA LEU A 254 0.86 1.37 7.00
C LEU A 254 0.06 0.55 5.99
N VAL A 255 -0.62 -0.53 6.43
CA VAL A 255 -1.33 -1.43 5.53
C VAL A 255 -2.56 -0.79 4.87
N ASN A 256 -3.13 0.25 5.48
CA ASN A 256 -4.31 0.93 4.95
C ASN A 256 -3.97 2.16 4.09
N MET A 257 -2.74 2.70 4.19
CA MET A 257 -2.32 3.84 3.39
C MET A 257 -1.52 3.47 2.15
N VAL A 258 -0.84 2.32 2.14
CA VAL A 258 0.08 1.90 1.08
C VAL A 258 -0.67 1.25 -0.07
N ASP A 259 -0.41 1.71 -1.28
CA ASP A 259 -0.98 1.13 -2.51
C ASP A 259 -0.19 -0.10 -2.98
N GLU A 260 1.15 -0.09 -2.76
CA GLU A 260 2.03 -1.14 -3.29
C GLU A 260 3.34 -1.23 -2.49
N VAL A 261 3.82 -2.46 -2.27
CA VAL A 261 5.09 -2.71 -1.57
C VAL A 261 6.16 -3.10 -2.59
N LEU A 262 7.28 -2.38 -2.57
CA LEU A 262 8.41 -2.58 -3.47
C LEU A 262 9.67 -2.95 -2.70
N GLU A 263 10.49 -3.84 -3.26
CA GLU A 263 11.79 -4.20 -2.67
C GLU A 263 12.81 -3.05 -2.78
N PHE A 264 12.70 -2.24 -3.83
CA PHE A 264 13.56 -1.09 -4.11
C PHE A 264 12.73 0.18 -4.30
N TYR A 265 13.36 1.33 -4.13
CA TYR A 265 12.73 2.61 -4.43
C TYR A 265 12.24 2.65 -5.88
N PRO A 266 11.01 3.14 -6.13
CA PRO A 266 10.55 3.39 -7.49
C PRO A 266 11.36 4.53 -8.14
N GLU A 267 11.29 4.63 -9.46
CA GLU A 267 11.82 5.79 -10.16
C GLU A 267 11.04 7.05 -9.76
N ILE A 268 11.71 7.94 -9.06
CA ILE A 268 11.11 9.14 -8.47
C ILE A 268 12.08 10.32 -8.57
N LYS A 269 11.56 11.50 -8.84
CA LYS A 269 12.28 12.76 -8.66
C LYS A 269 11.97 13.28 -7.25
N PRO A 270 12.84 13.04 -6.25
CA PRO A 270 12.56 13.43 -4.87
C PRO A 270 12.47 14.94 -4.72
N ARG A 271 11.50 15.43 -3.93
CA ARG A 271 11.27 16.85 -3.63
C ARG A 271 11.54 17.17 -2.18
N SER A 272 11.06 16.32 -1.28
CA SER A 272 11.29 16.45 0.16
C SER A 272 11.46 15.09 0.82
N VAL A 273 12.17 15.08 1.94
CA VAL A 273 12.40 13.89 2.76
C VAL A 273 12.07 14.26 4.19
N GLY A 274 11.26 13.45 4.85
CA GLY A 274 10.92 13.60 6.26
C GLY A 274 11.37 12.40 7.07
N TYR A 275 11.83 12.66 8.30
CA TYR A 275 12.28 11.65 9.26
C TYR A 275 11.42 11.73 10.53
N GLY A 276 10.85 10.60 10.92
CA GLY A 276 10.10 10.46 12.16
C GLY A 276 10.81 9.52 13.11
N ALA A 277 11.12 10.00 14.33
CA ALA A 277 11.86 9.26 15.33
C ALA A 277 10.92 8.50 16.27
N GLY A 278 11.26 7.25 16.55
CA GLY A 278 10.63 6.50 17.64
C GLY A 278 11.12 6.94 19.02
N SER A 279 10.37 6.53 20.05
CA SER A 279 10.64 6.89 21.44
C SER A 279 11.98 6.36 21.97
N LYS A 280 12.42 5.18 21.49
CA LYS A 280 13.69 4.57 21.94
C LYS A 280 14.85 4.97 21.04
N ASP A 281 16.01 5.10 21.65
CA ASP A 281 17.29 5.28 20.96
C ASP A 281 18.09 3.97 21.04
N PHE A 282 18.47 3.41 19.91
CA PHE A 282 19.20 2.15 19.83
C PHE A 282 20.67 2.41 19.51
N GLU A 283 21.59 1.68 20.11
CA GLU A 283 23.02 1.84 19.85
C GLU A 283 23.47 1.42 18.44
N VAL A 284 22.69 0.57 17.77
CA VAL A 284 23.12 -0.12 16.53
C VAL A 284 22.47 0.46 15.27
N ILE A 285 21.26 0.99 15.38
CA ILE A 285 20.50 1.53 14.25
C ILE A 285 19.83 2.85 14.63
N ALA A 286 19.69 3.73 13.65
CA ALA A 286 18.85 4.91 13.81
C ALA A 286 17.38 4.48 13.86
N ASN A 287 16.70 4.73 14.99
CA ASN A 287 15.28 4.45 15.16
C ASN A 287 14.43 5.55 14.50
N VAL A 288 14.43 5.53 13.16
CA VAL A 288 13.70 6.52 12.35
C VAL A 288 13.00 5.83 11.18
N VAL A 289 11.79 6.27 10.89
CA VAL A 289 11.14 6.02 9.61
C VAL A 289 11.46 7.17 8.67
N ARG A 290 11.76 6.87 7.41
CA ARG A 290 11.99 7.87 6.38
C ARG A 290 10.85 7.88 5.39
N MET A 291 10.34 9.07 5.09
CA MET A 291 9.37 9.28 4.02
C MET A 291 9.97 10.18 2.94
N THR A 292 9.83 9.77 1.69
CA THR A 292 10.30 10.56 0.54
C THR A 292 9.11 10.94 -0.32
N LEU A 293 8.85 12.23 -0.41
CA LEU A 293 7.82 12.79 -1.30
C LEU A 293 8.49 13.32 -2.57
N GLY A 294 7.94 12.97 -3.71
CA GLY A 294 8.46 13.41 -5.00
C GLY A 294 7.43 13.30 -6.12
N GLU A 295 7.92 13.51 -7.32
CA GLU A 295 7.15 13.42 -8.55
C GLU A 295 7.54 12.14 -9.32
N PRO A 296 6.61 11.48 -10.01
CA PRO A 296 6.98 10.43 -10.95
C PRO A 296 7.91 11.01 -12.03
N LEU A 297 8.88 10.22 -12.45
CA LEU A 297 9.59 10.60 -13.67
C LEU A 297 8.58 10.68 -14.81
N PRO A 298 8.70 11.65 -15.71
CA PRO A 298 7.82 11.72 -16.87
C PRO A 298 7.98 10.45 -17.70
N THR A 299 7.10 9.48 -17.48
CA THR A 299 7.00 8.30 -18.34
C THR A 299 6.19 8.72 -19.55
N PHE A 300 6.85 8.76 -20.69
CA PHE A 300 6.19 9.00 -21.98
C PHE A 300 5.23 7.85 -22.34
N PHE A 301 5.54 6.66 -21.83
CA PHE A 301 4.74 5.47 -22.07
C PHE A 301 3.80 5.20 -20.87
N LEU A 302 2.57 4.80 -21.19
CA LEU A 302 1.74 4.09 -20.25
C LEU A 302 2.29 2.66 -20.15
N GLU A 303 2.41 2.16 -18.93
CA GLU A 303 2.82 0.78 -18.67
C GLU A 303 1.58 -0.05 -18.33
N ASP A 304 1.46 -1.21 -18.95
CA ASP A 304 0.54 -2.26 -18.51
C ASP A 304 1.23 -3.63 -18.50
N GLU A 305 0.68 -4.55 -17.76
CA GLU A 305 1.11 -5.94 -17.74
C GLU A 305 0.13 -6.79 -18.54
N ILE A 306 0.67 -7.62 -19.42
CA ILE A 306 -0.08 -8.61 -20.18
C ILE A 306 0.42 -10.00 -19.89
N VAL A 307 -0.45 -10.99 -20.07
CA VAL A 307 -0.10 -12.40 -20.04
C VAL A 307 -0.06 -12.95 -21.47
N VAL A 308 1.02 -13.63 -21.80
CA VAL A 308 1.19 -14.33 -23.07
C VAL A 308 1.03 -15.82 -22.81
N LEU A 309 0.02 -16.43 -23.44
CA LEU A 309 -0.15 -17.88 -23.49
C LEU A 309 0.43 -18.39 -24.80
N GLU A 310 1.32 -19.38 -24.73
CA GLU A 310 1.99 -19.91 -25.92
C GLU A 310 1.94 -21.43 -25.93
N THR A 311 1.54 -22.02 -27.06
CA THR A 311 1.63 -23.47 -27.28
C THR A 311 2.11 -23.80 -28.68
N SER A 312 2.61 -25.02 -28.87
CA SER A 312 3.04 -25.53 -30.16
C SER A 312 2.24 -26.76 -30.51
N VAL A 313 1.68 -26.80 -31.72
CA VAL A 313 0.85 -27.90 -32.21
C VAL A 313 1.35 -28.35 -33.59
N ASP A 314 1.35 -29.66 -33.88
CA ASP A 314 1.83 -30.25 -35.15
C ASP A 314 0.81 -31.24 -35.78
N ASP A 315 -0.38 -31.30 -35.21
CA ASP A 315 -1.45 -32.26 -35.60
C ASP A 315 -2.85 -31.60 -35.72
N VAL A 316 -2.90 -30.25 -35.79
CA VAL A 316 -4.16 -29.49 -35.86
C VAL A 316 -4.40 -28.98 -37.27
N SER A 317 -5.61 -29.16 -37.82
CA SER A 317 -5.99 -28.65 -39.14
C SER A 317 -6.19 -27.15 -39.14
N GLY A 318 -6.07 -26.51 -40.33
CA GLY A 318 -6.33 -25.07 -40.49
C GLY A 318 -7.76 -24.67 -40.15
N GLU A 319 -8.73 -25.55 -40.33
CA GLU A 319 -10.15 -25.31 -39.98
C GLU A 319 -10.33 -25.24 -38.46
N VAL A 320 -9.69 -26.14 -37.70
CA VAL A 320 -9.71 -26.12 -36.23
C VAL A 320 -9.00 -24.89 -35.71
N LEU A 321 -7.87 -24.50 -36.32
CA LEU A 321 -7.16 -23.25 -35.93
C LEU A 321 -8.03 -22.01 -36.14
N GLY A 322 -8.75 -21.94 -37.30
CA GLY A 322 -9.66 -20.82 -37.57
C GLY A 322 -10.77 -20.73 -36.51
N HIS A 323 -11.40 -21.89 -36.19
CA HIS A 323 -12.41 -21.93 -35.14
C HIS A 323 -11.85 -21.54 -33.76
N ALA A 324 -10.66 -22.05 -33.41
CA ALA A 324 -10.01 -21.72 -32.13
C ALA A 324 -9.70 -20.22 -32.01
N ILE A 325 -9.28 -19.54 -33.08
CA ILE A 325 -9.06 -18.11 -33.11
C ILE A 325 -10.35 -17.38 -32.73
N ASP A 326 -11.45 -17.64 -33.45
CA ASP A 326 -12.72 -16.97 -33.21
C ASP A 326 -13.24 -17.21 -31.80
N LYS A 327 -13.12 -18.44 -31.30
CA LYS A 327 -13.58 -18.83 -29.98
C LYS A 327 -12.78 -18.13 -28.88
N ILE A 328 -11.45 -18.15 -28.96
CA ILE A 328 -10.55 -17.55 -27.98
C ILE A 328 -10.73 -16.02 -27.95
N MET A 329 -10.88 -15.37 -29.12
CA MET A 329 -11.16 -13.94 -29.21
C MET A 329 -12.51 -13.59 -28.55
N SER A 330 -13.56 -14.38 -28.82
CA SER A 330 -14.90 -14.15 -28.23
C SER A 330 -14.94 -14.34 -26.71
N GLU A 331 -13.98 -15.05 -26.13
CA GLU A 331 -13.90 -15.32 -24.69
C GLU A 331 -13.03 -14.33 -23.92
N GLY A 332 -12.49 -13.29 -24.55
CA GLY A 332 -11.82 -12.17 -23.91
C GLY A 332 -10.31 -12.10 -24.14
N ALA A 333 -9.78 -12.83 -25.13
CA ALA A 333 -8.40 -12.57 -25.56
C ALA A 333 -8.28 -11.17 -26.16
N ARG A 334 -7.16 -10.50 -25.87
CA ARG A 334 -6.83 -9.20 -26.48
C ARG A 334 -6.30 -9.34 -27.89
N ASP A 335 -5.60 -10.45 -28.15
CA ASP A 335 -5.06 -10.77 -29.48
C ASP A 335 -4.70 -12.28 -29.53
N ILE A 336 -4.67 -12.83 -30.75
CA ILE A 336 -4.21 -14.19 -31.03
C ILE A 336 -3.43 -14.21 -32.35
N SER A 337 -2.31 -14.91 -32.33
CA SER A 337 -1.46 -15.10 -33.50
C SER A 337 -1.13 -16.57 -33.70
N VAL A 338 -1.18 -17.03 -34.94
CA VAL A 338 -0.78 -18.39 -35.34
C VAL A 338 0.43 -18.27 -36.27
N ILE A 339 1.57 -18.79 -35.79
CA ILE A 339 2.85 -18.67 -36.47
C ILE A 339 3.25 -20.04 -37.01
N PRO A 340 3.36 -20.23 -38.34
CA PRO A 340 3.85 -21.49 -38.92
C PRO A 340 5.29 -21.77 -38.52
N THR A 341 5.57 -23.01 -38.19
CA THR A 341 6.91 -23.45 -37.75
C THR A 341 7.23 -24.87 -38.20
N THR A 342 8.49 -25.27 -38.12
CA THR A 342 8.91 -26.66 -38.25
C THR A 342 9.21 -27.18 -36.84
N THR A 343 8.54 -28.26 -36.45
CA THR A 343 8.67 -28.90 -35.15
C THR A 343 9.67 -30.08 -35.20
N LYS A 344 9.84 -30.76 -34.06
CA LYS A 344 10.69 -32.00 -33.98
C LYS A 344 10.30 -33.02 -35.07
N LYS A 345 11.26 -33.76 -35.57
CA LYS A 345 11.11 -34.74 -36.66
C LYS A 345 10.73 -34.10 -37.99
N ASN A 346 11.07 -32.82 -38.20
CA ASN A 346 10.80 -32.06 -39.43
C ASN A 346 9.31 -31.98 -39.82
N ARG A 347 8.40 -31.95 -38.83
CA ARG A 347 6.98 -31.84 -39.09
C ARG A 347 6.58 -30.36 -39.19
N PRO A 348 5.70 -29.98 -40.14
CA PRO A 348 5.06 -28.68 -40.11
C PRO A 348 4.17 -28.59 -38.89
N GLY A 349 4.12 -27.40 -38.28
CA GLY A 349 3.27 -27.12 -37.13
C GLY A 349 3.05 -25.63 -36.94
N TYR A 350 2.47 -25.27 -35.83
CA TYR A 350 2.14 -23.88 -35.52
C TYR A 350 2.52 -23.56 -34.07
N ILE A 351 2.97 -22.34 -33.85
CA ILE A 351 3.03 -21.74 -32.55
C ILE A 351 1.81 -20.81 -32.43
N ILE A 352 0.97 -21.05 -31.43
CA ILE A 352 -0.18 -20.23 -31.13
C ILE A 352 0.19 -19.35 -29.95
N LYS A 353 0.07 -18.01 -30.11
CA LYS A 353 0.28 -17.02 -29.06
C LYS A 353 -1.03 -16.28 -28.81
N VAL A 354 -1.49 -16.26 -27.55
CA VAL A 354 -2.66 -15.52 -27.10
C VAL A 354 -2.20 -14.44 -26.15
N ILE A 355 -2.60 -13.21 -26.39
CA ILE A 355 -2.36 -12.08 -25.47
C ILE A 355 -3.65 -11.86 -24.67
N THR A 356 -3.52 -11.83 -23.35
CA THR A 356 -4.65 -11.63 -22.43
C THR A 356 -4.21 -10.86 -21.20
N ASP A 357 -5.15 -10.57 -20.29
CA ASP A 357 -4.88 -10.12 -18.93
C ASP A 357 -4.78 -11.31 -17.96
N ARG A 358 -4.38 -11.00 -16.72
CA ARG A 358 -4.20 -12.02 -15.68
C ARG A 358 -5.51 -12.69 -15.28
N GLU A 359 -6.62 -11.95 -15.33
CA GLU A 359 -7.94 -12.42 -14.92
C GLU A 359 -8.44 -13.54 -15.86
N HIS A 360 -8.28 -13.36 -17.17
CA HIS A 360 -8.74 -14.30 -18.18
C HIS A 360 -7.75 -15.43 -18.49
N SER A 361 -6.51 -15.36 -18.01
CA SER A 361 -5.42 -16.27 -18.43
C SER A 361 -5.74 -17.76 -18.20
N ASN A 362 -6.26 -18.12 -17.02
CA ASN A 362 -6.60 -19.52 -16.70
C ASN A 362 -7.74 -20.06 -17.57
N LYS A 363 -8.77 -19.24 -17.77
CA LYS A 363 -9.92 -19.60 -18.63
C LYS A 363 -9.48 -19.81 -20.07
N LEU A 364 -8.69 -18.89 -20.62
CA LEU A 364 -8.21 -18.97 -21.99
C LEU A 364 -7.17 -20.08 -22.18
N THR A 365 -6.38 -20.41 -21.15
CA THR A 365 -5.47 -21.57 -21.17
C THR A 365 -6.26 -22.86 -21.34
N LEU A 366 -7.32 -23.06 -20.57
CA LEU A 366 -8.17 -24.24 -20.68
C LEU A 366 -8.84 -24.31 -22.05
N ARG A 367 -9.38 -23.18 -22.53
CA ARG A 367 -10.00 -23.09 -23.87
C ARG A 367 -9.00 -23.45 -24.98
N LEU A 368 -7.77 -22.94 -24.89
CA LEU A 368 -6.74 -23.27 -25.88
C LEU A 368 -6.40 -24.75 -25.90
N MET A 369 -6.36 -25.42 -24.74
CA MET A 369 -6.18 -26.86 -24.64
C MET A 369 -7.36 -27.64 -25.24
N GLU A 370 -8.59 -27.24 -24.95
CA GLU A 370 -9.81 -27.88 -25.46
C GLU A 370 -9.91 -27.80 -26.98
N GLU A 371 -9.66 -26.62 -27.57
CA GLU A 371 -9.81 -26.39 -29.00
C GLU A 371 -8.68 -27.01 -29.83
N THR A 372 -7.45 -27.07 -29.27
CA THR A 372 -6.29 -27.52 -30.04
C THR A 372 -5.76 -28.91 -29.68
N GLY A 373 -6.26 -29.50 -28.59
CA GLY A 373 -5.76 -30.77 -28.07
C GLY A 373 -4.36 -30.69 -27.45
N THR A 374 -3.75 -29.53 -27.34
CA THR A 374 -2.44 -29.37 -26.70
C THR A 374 -2.50 -29.77 -25.22
N LEU A 375 -1.46 -30.44 -24.74
CA LEU A 375 -1.33 -30.87 -23.34
C LEU A 375 -0.58 -29.86 -22.48
N GLY A 376 -0.02 -28.80 -23.07
CA GLY A 376 0.78 -27.84 -22.34
C GLY A 376 0.77 -26.46 -22.97
N VAL A 377 0.54 -25.44 -22.13
CA VAL A 377 0.58 -24.04 -22.49
C VAL A 377 1.62 -23.33 -21.63
N ARG A 378 2.55 -22.63 -22.25
CA ARG A 378 3.54 -21.78 -21.57
C ARG A 378 2.86 -20.46 -21.23
N ILE A 379 3.02 -20.00 -20.01
CA ILE A 379 2.46 -18.75 -19.50
C ILE A 379 3.60 -17.84 -19.09
N SER A 380 3.63 -16.63 -19.64
CA SER A 380 4.61 -15.59 -19.26
C SER A 380 3.93 -14.24 -19.10
N SER A 381 4.29 -13.53 -18.03
CA SER A 381 3.94 -12.12 -17.87
C SER A 381 4.92 -11.25 -18.66
N SER A 382 4.42 -10.22 -19.31
CA SER A 382 5.21 -9.27 -20.07
C SER A 382 4.74 -7.84 -19.80
N GLN A 383 5.67 -6.98 -19.45
CA GLN A 383 5.40 -5.54 -19.39
C GLN A 383 5.31 -4.98 -20.80
N ARG A 384 4.40 -4.05 -20.99
CA ARG A 384 4.14 -3.41 -22.29
C ARG A 384 4.10 -1.90 -22.12
N HIS A 385 4.87 -1.20 -22.93
CA HIS A 385 4.81 0.24 -23.05
C HIS A 385 3.78 0.63 -24.11
N LEU A 386 2.89 1.55 -23.76
CA LEU A 386 1.83 2.05 -24.63
C LEU A 386 1.95 3.55 -24.80
N LEU A 387 1.72 4.03 -26.00
CA LEU A 387 1.52 5.47 -26.22
C LEU A 387 0.18 5.90 -25.59
N PRO A 388 0.14 7.03 -24.88
CA PRO A 388 -1.12 7.65 -24.50
C PRO A 388 -2.00 7.87 -25.74
N ARG A 389 -3.27 7.47 -25.65
CA ARG A 389 -4.20 7.61 -26.75
C ARG A 389 -5.54 8.15 -26.28
N GLU A 390 -6.12 9.02 -27.07
CA GLU A 390 -7.46 9.57 -26.88
C GLU A 390 -8.39 9.02 -27.96
N THR A 391 -9.62 8.71 -27.62
CA THR A 391 -10.68 8.40 -28.60
C THR A 391 -11.50 9.65 -28.83
N LYS A 392 -11.62 10.07 -30.10
CA LYS A 392 -12.43 11.21 -30.55
C LYS A 392 -13.39 10.78 -31.62
N THR A 393 -14.37 11.61 -31.90
CA THR A 393 -15.38 11.38 -32.95
C THR A 393 -15.31 12.51 -33.98
N LEU A 394 -15.17 12.14 -35.25
CA LEU A 394 -15.23 13.05 -36.39
C LEU A 394 -16.63 12.96 -37.00
N LYS A 395 -17.27 14.12 -37.21
CA LYS A 395 -18.49 14.22 -38.01
C LYS A 395 -18.10 14.42 -39.48
N LEU A 396 -18.44 13.47 -40.33
CA LEU A 396 -18.08 13.45 -41.72
C LEU A 396 -19.32 13.56 -42.59
N GLN A 397 -19.31 14.52 -43.50
CA GLN A 397 -20.29 14.57 -44.60
C GLN A 397 -19.60 14.06 -45.88
N LEU A 398 -20.14 12.97 -46.46
CA LEU A 398 -19.61 12.35 -47.66
C LEU A 398 -20.76 11.92 -48.57
N ASP A 399 -20.74 12.43 -49.82
CA ASP A 399 -21.75 12.11 -50.82
C ASP A 399 -23.22 12.33 -50.36
N GLY A 400 -23.43 13.35 -49.52
CA GLY A 400 -24.75 13.65 -48.94
C GLY A 400 -25.17 12.79 -47.75
N LEU A 401 -24.30 11.90 -47.31
CA LEU A 401 -24.48 11.09 -46.11
C LEU A 401 -23.69 11.72 -44.92
N GLU A 402 -24.38 11.79 -43.76
CA GLU A 402 -23.71 12.10 -42.51
C GLU A 402 -23.28 10.81 -41.81
N ALA A 403 -22.04 10.80 -41.33
CA ALA A 403 -21.49 9.69 -40.54
C ALA A 403 -20.64 10.22 -39.38
N GLU A 404 -20.69 9.52 -38.26
CA GLU A 404 -19.80 9.74 -37.13
C GLU A 404 -18.75 8.63 -37.14
N ILE A 405 -17.47 9.01 -37.18
CA ILE A 405 -16.35 8.07 -37.20
C ILE A 405 -15.52 8.30 -35.97
N ARG A 406 -15.44 7.29 -35.11
CA ARG A 406 -14.53 7.28 -33.96
C ARG A 406 -13.11 7.05 -34.47
N TYR A 407 -12.18 7.72 -33.83
CA TYR A 407 -10.77 7.53 -34.14
C TYR A 407 -9.91 7.66 -32.88
N LYS A 408 -8.81 6.93 -32.87
CA LYS A 408 -7.77 7.00 -31.83
C LYS A 408 -6.67 7.92 -32.32
N ILE A 409 -6.26 8.84 -31.45
CA ILE A 409 -5.12 9.73 -31.69
C ILE A 409 -4.07 9.44 -30.59
N SER A 410 -2.85 9.17 -31.03
CA SER A 410 -1.69 9.05 -30.15
C SER A 410 -0.78 10.24 -30.35
N ARG A 411 -0.26 10.78 -29.24
CA ARG A 411 0.62 11.94 -29.26
C ARG A 411 2.02 11.56 -28.77
N GLY A 412 3.02 12.26 -29.28
CA GLY A 412 4.39 12.15 -28.85
C GLY A 412 4.70 13.01 -27.61
N VAL A 413 5.97 12.96 -27.17
CA VAL A 413 6.46 13.65 -25.95
C VAL A 413 6.18 15.15 -25.98
N ASN A 414 6.29 15.75 -27.17
CA ASN A 414 6.09 17.19 -27.36
C ASN A 414 4.65 17.55 -27.72
N GLY A 415 3.70 16.61 -27.61
CA GLY A 415 2.30 16.81 -27.97
C GLY A 415 1.99 16.68 -29.47
N GLU A 416 2.99 16.41 -30.32
CA GLU A 416 2.80 16.16 -31.72
C GLU A 416 1.94 14.90 -31.97
N ILE A 417 1.15 14.93 -33.03
CA ILE A 417 0.36 13.79 -33.46
C ILE A 417 1.28 12.71 -34.04
N MET A 418 1.46 11.58 -33.38
CA MET A 418 2.24 10.46 -33.89
C MET A 418 1.41 9.55 -34.78
N GLN A 419 0.17 9.30 -34.40
CA GLN A 419 -0.71 8.39 -35.13
C GLN A 419 -2.17 8.79 -35.01
N VAL A 420 -2.89 8.69 -36.11
CA VAL A 420 -4.34 8.76 -36.20
C VAL A 420 -4.86 7.43 -36.74
N LYS A 421 -5.74 6.76 -36.02
CA LYS A 421 -6.30 5.47 -36.44
C LYS A 421 -7.83 5.51 -36.31
N PRO A 422 -8.57 5.64 -37.43
CA PRO A 422 -10.03 5.46 -37.40
C PRO A 422 -10.43 4.05 -36.95
N GLU A 423 -11.56 3.93 -36.29
CA GLU A 423 -12.10 2.63 -35.87
C GLU A 423 -12.57 1.83 -37.11
N TYR A 424 -12.17 0.57 -37.14
CA TYR A 424 -12.42 -0.31 -38.28
C TYR A 424 -13.91 -0.50 -38.54
N ASP A 425 -14.70 -0.77 -37.50
CA ASP A 425 -16.13 -1.05 -37.61
C ASP A 425 -16.92 0.14 -38.18
N ASP A 426 -16.53 1.36 -37.77
CA ASP A 426 -17.13 2.59 -38.28
C ASP A 426 -16.80 2.79 -39.77
N LEU A 427 -15.55 2.46 -40.17
CA LEU A 427 -15.16 2.50 -41.58
C LEU A 427 -15.85 1.43 -42.45
N VAL A 428 -16.05 0.22 -41.89
CA VAL A 428 -16.81 -0.85 -42.55
C VAL A 428 -18.23 -0.38 -42.81
N THR A 429 -18.90 0.12 -41.77
CA THR A 429 -20.27 0.65 -41.88
C THR A 429 -20.34 1.79 -42.95
N LEU A 430 -19.36 2.69 -42.96
CA LEU A 430 -19.30 3.74 -43.95
C LEU A 430 -19.05 3.20 -45.38
N SER A 431 -18.20 2.17 -45.53
CA SER A 431 -17.90 1.50 -46.79
C SER A 431 -19.16 0.86 -47.37
N GLU A 432 -19.94 0.14 -46.56
CA GLU A 432 -21.20 -0.46 -46.98
C GLU A 432 -22.25 0.58 -47.44
N ARG A 433 -22.33 1.72 -46.73
CA ARG A 433 -23.28 2.80 -47.04
C ARG A 433 -22.90 3.60 -48.27
N THR A 434 -21.57 3.76 -48.56
CA THR A 434 -21.07 4.60 -49.67
C THR A 434 -20.62 3.81 -50.86
N GLY A 435 -20.43 2.49 -50.77
CA GLY A 435 -19.83 1.65 -51.80
C GLY A 435 -18.35 1.92 -52.08
N LYS A 436 -17.71 2.76 -51.26
CA LYS A 436 -16.28 3.13 -51.44
C LYS A 436 -15.37 2.12 -50.75
N PRO A 437 -14.20 1.80 -51.32
CA PRO A 437 -13.23 0.91 -50.70
C PRO A 437 -12.76 1.44 -49.34
N LEU A 438 -12.63 0.55 -48.36
CA LEU A 438 -12.26 0.84 -46.98
C LEU A 438 -10.96 1.63 -46.86
N ARG A 439 -9.95 1.32 -47.71
CA ARG A 439 -8.69 2.04 -47.77
C ARG A 439 -8.88 3.52 -48.14
N VAL A 440 -9.73 3.80 -49.14
CA VAL A 440 -10.00 5.18 -49.62
C VAL A 440 -10.66 5.99 -48.51
N LEU A 441 -11.61 5.37 -47.75
CA LEU A 441 -12.28 6.02 -46.64
C LEU A 441 -11.32 6.27 -45.49
N SER A 442 -10.46 5.30 -45.18
CA SER A 442 -9.42 5.46 -44.14
C SER A 442 -8.48 6.65 -44.43
N ASP A 443 -7.99 6.76 -45.66
CA ASP A 443 -7.11 7.85 -46.05
C ASP A 443 -7.83 9.22 -46.06
N LEU A 444 -9.11 9.24 -46.44
CA LEU A 444 -9.92 10.46 -46.43
C LEU A 444 -10.18 10.94 -45.01
N VAL A 445 -10.56 10.01 -44.08
CA VAL A 445 -10.77 10.34 -42.68
C VAL A 445 -9.50 10.85 -42.02
N LYS A 446 -8.35 10.18 -42.24
CA LYS A 446 -7.06 10.63 -41.72
C LYS A 446 -6.71 12.06 -42.17
N LYS A 447 -6.78 12.33 -43.45
CA LYS A 447 -6.51 13.67 -44.00
C LYS A 447 -7.42 14.74 -43.38
N LYS A 448 -8.69 14.41 -43.14
CA LYS A 448 -9.62 15.37 -42.58
C LYS A 448 -9.30 15.67 -41.10
N ILE A 449 -8.91 14.65 -40.32
CA ILE A 449 -8.47 14.82 -38.92
C ILE A 449 -7.18 15.62 -38.82
N GLU A 450 -6.24 15.41 -39.72
CA GLU A 450 -4.95 16.14 -39.77
C GLU A 450 -5.13 17.63 -40.20
N SER A 451 -6.24 17.99 -40.82
CA SER A 451 -6.57 19.36 -41.25
C SER A 451 -7.40 20.14 -40.23
N GLU A 452 -7.96 19.49 -39.19
CA GLU A 452 -8.65 20.09 -38.04
C GLU A 452 -7.69 20.31 -36.86
#